data_a7200df32925c21304bdab56cc582a46
#
_entry.id   a7200df32925c21304bdab56cc582a46
#
_cell.length_a   1.000
_cell.length_b   1.000
_cell.length_c   1.000
_cell.angle_alpha   90.00
_cell.angle_beta   90.00
_cell.angle_gamma   90.00
#
_symmetry.space_group_name_H-M   'P 1'
#
loop_
_entity.id
_entity.type
_entity.pdbx_description
1 polymer ?
#
loop_
_entity_poly.entity_id
_entity_poly.type
_entity_poly.pdbx_seq_one_letter_code
_entity_poly.pdbx_strand_id
1 'polypeptide(L)'
;MAGINENGSGYRRRGFLTCMVWAGTGVLWTVSGGVPRSALLGSAAQAAEKPTGDLTFMQISDSHIGFAHPPNMDTPGTLREAIAAVSRRKGTASLMIHTGDVSHLSRPEQFDTAEQIIRGARLDTHYVPGEHDVLVDNGKPFFARFAKGAKAGGWYSFDQQGVHFIGLNNVMNLKAGGLGFLGNEQLEWLEGDLQARSASQPIVVFAHVPLWTVYAEWGWGTDDGARALAYLKRFGSVTVLNGHIHQIMQKVEGHVAFHTARSTAFPQPAPGTAPSPGPIKNVPPGQLRSLLGVTSVARVRTRSPLAIVDTTLGA
;
A
#
# COMPACT_ATOMS: atom_id res chain seq x y z
N MET A 1 27.35 20.06 68.56
CA MET A 1 26.86 21.04 67.59
C MET A 1 27.32 20.58 66.20
N ALA A 2 26.51 19.86 65.50
CA ALA A 2 26.83 19.34 64.18
C ALA A 2 25.78 19.82 63.18
N GLY A 3 26.21 20.55 62.20
CA GLY A 3 25.35 21.04 61.12
C GLY A 3 25.11 19.95 60.08
N ILE A 4 23.86 19.77 59.70
CA ILE A 4 23.42 18.87 58.68
C ILE A 4 23.46 19.61 57.32
N ASN A 5 24.17 19.06 56.38
CA ASN A 5 24.24 19.57 55.00
C ASN A 5 23.25 18.80 54.13
N GLU A 6 22.17 19.41 53.74
CA GLU A 6 21.25 18.89 52.74
C GLU A 6 21.76 19.17 51.33
N ASN A 7 22.22 18.15 50.61
CA ASN A 7 22.48 18.24 49.17
C ASN A 7 21.28 17.71 48.42
N GLY A 8 20.40 18.62 48.01
CA GLY A 8 19.31 18.31 47.05
C GLY A 8 19.86 18.14 45.65
N SER A 9 19.81 16.91 45.11
CA SER A 9 20.13 16.62 43.73
C SER A 9 19.00 17.10 42.83
N GLY A 10 19.12 18.29 42.30
CA GLY A 10 18.23 18.79 41.27
C GLY A 10 18.46 18.05 39.95
N TYR A 11 17.55 17.18 39.58
CA TYR A 11 17.51 16.60 38.25
C TYR A 11 17.33 17.69 37.18
N ARG A 12 18.38 17.96 36.44
CA ARG A 12 18.37 19.01 35.39
C ARG A 12 17.45 18.55 34.25
N ARG A 13 16.33 19.25 34.06
CA ARG A 13 15.34 19.11 32.97
C ARG A 13 15.98 19.16 31.56
N ARG A 14 17.24 19.55 31.42
CA ARG A 14 17.98 19.59 30.16
C ARG A 14 18.47 18.21 29.66
N GLY A 15 18.60 17.20 30.52
CA GLY A 15 19.02 15.86 30.13
C GLY A 15 17.90 15.03 29.49
N PHE A 16 16.64 15.36 29.77
CA PHE A 16 15.48 14.61 29.24
C PHE A 16 15.22 14.93 27.75
N LEU A 17 15.57 16.14 27.29
CA LEU A 17 15.37 16.54 25.90
C LEU A 17 16.46 15.99 24.96
N THR A 18 17.64 15.64 25.47
CA THR A 18 18.74 15.13 24.64
C THR A 18 18.57 13.65 24.27
N CYS A 19 17.81 12.87 25.05
CA CYS A 19 17.50 11.47 24.73
C CYS A 19 16.36 11.30 23.70
N MET A 20 15.59 12.35 23.43
CA MET A 20 14.52 12.29 22.43
C MET A 20 14.96 12.57 20.98
N VAL A 21 16.18 12.96 20.75
CA VAL A 21 16.74 13.27 19.40
C VAL A 21 17.06 12.00 18.60
N TRP A 22 16.97 10.81 19.20
CA TRP A 22 17.24 9.52 18.56
C TRP A 22 15.99 8.71 18.18
N ALA A 23 14.78 9.19 18.44
CA ALA A 23 13.58 8.63 17.89
C ALA A 23 13.33 9.27 16.52
N GLY A 24 13.61 8.55 15.44
CA GLY A 24 13.28 8.98 14.07
C GLY A 24 11.83 9.45 14.00
N THR A 25 11.52 10.35 13.08
CA THR A 25 10.22 11.00 12.80
C THR A 25 9.04 10.35 13.52
N GLY A 26 8.84 10.70 14.78
CA GLY A 26 7.79 10.14 15.61
C GLY A 26 6.52 10.98 15.44
N VAL A 27 5.39 10.32 15.35
CA VAL A 27 4.09 10.96 15.53
C VAL A 27 3.86 11.12 17.03
N LEU A 28 3.81 12.35 17.54
CA LEU A 28 3.41 12.63 18.92
C LEU A 28 1.90 12.58 19.01
N TRP A 29 1.38 11.62 19.77
CA TRP A 29 -0.01 11.55 20.12
C TRP A 29 -0.25 12.36 21.41
N THR A 30 -1.09 13.39 21.33
CA THR A 30 -1.54 14.14 22.50
C THR A 30 -3.05 13.98 22.65
N VAL A 31 -3.52 13.82 23.89
CA VAL A 31 -4.96 13.84 24.21
C VAL A 31 -5.29 15.23 24.76
N SER A 32 -6.09 16.00 24.01
CA SER A 32 -6.59 17.29 24.47
C SER A 32 -8.12 17.28 24.43
N GLY A 33 -8.77 17.46 25.60
CA GLY A 33 -10.22 17.45 25.71
C GLY A 33 -10.86 16.08 25.39
N GLY A 34 -10.18 14.96 25.66
CA GLY A 34 -10.68 13.60 25.38
C GLY A 34 -10.55 13.15 23.90
N VAL A 35 -10.02 14.00 23.03
CA VAL A 35 -9.82 13.67 21.60
C VAL A 35 -8.33 13.44 21.33
N PRO A 36 -7.91 12.27 20.82
CA PRO A 36 -6.56 12.05 20.40
C PRO A 36 -6.21 12.93 19.18
N ARG A 37 -5.13 13.69 19.29
CA ARG A 37 -4.56 14.49 18.21
C ARG A 37 -3.15 14.00 17.92
N SER A 38 -2.85 13.78 16.64
CA SER A 38 -1.50 13.49 16.19
C SER A 38 -0.83 14.76 15.65
N ALA A 39 0.40 15.00 16.06
CA ALA A 39 1.24 16.03 15.46
C ALA A 39 2.56 15.39 15.00
N LEU A 40 2.97 15.69 13.77
CA LEU A 40 4.30 15.34 13.29
C LEU A 40 5.33 16.19 14.05
N LEU A 41 6.25 15.55 14.75
CA LEU A 41 7.44 16.20 15.31
C LEU A 41 8.45 16.41 14.18
N GLY A 42 8.23 17.43 13.41
CA GLY A 42 9.15 17.92 12.40
C GLY A 42 8.64 19.28 11.96
N SER A 43 9.49 20.27 11.98
CA SER A 43 9.14 21.62 11.56
C SER A 43 8.50 21.58 10.18
N ALA A 44 7.33 22.17 10.04
CA ALA A 44 6.60 22.38 8.80
C ALA A 44 7.33 23.30 7.78
N ALA A 45 8.64 23.33 7.78
CA ALA A 45 9.48 24.18 6.95
C ALA A 45 10.59 23.43 6.21
N GLN A 46 10.57 22.11 6.17
CA GLN A 46 11.33 21.43 5.12
C GLN A 46 10.39 21.28 3.92
N ALA A 47 10.47 22.27 3.02
CA ALA A 47 10.09 22.08 1.63
C ALA A 47 10.59 20.71 1.22
N ALA A 48 9.70 19.88 0.68
CA ALA A 48 9.99 18.51 0.29
C ALA A 48 11.28 18.53 -0.54
N GLU A 49 12.42 18.24 0.11
CA GLU A 49 13.63 17.89 -0.61
C GLU A 49 13.21 16.78 -1.56
N LYS A 50 13.45 16.99 -2.86
CA LYS A 50 13.23 15.95 -3.86
C LYS A 50 13.86 14.69 -3.30
N PRO A 51 13.11 13.57 -3.16
CA PRO A 51 13.69 12.34 -2.65
C PRO A 51 14.90 12.02 -3.52
N THR A 52 16.09 12.18 -3.00
CA THR A 52 17.35 11.79 -3.65
C THR A 52 17.50 10.27 -3.52
N GLY A 53 16.40 9.55 -3.57
CA GLY A 53 16.35 8.09 -3.53
C GLY A 53 16.76 7.52 -4.88
N ASP A 54 17.51 6.44 -4.86
CA ASP A 54 17.86 5.70 -6.07
C ASP A 54 16.67 5.02 -6.73
N LEU A 55 15.62 4.76 -5.97
CA LEU A 55 14.39 4.12 -6.42
C LEU A 55 13.18 4.93 -5.96
N THR A 56 12.36 5.33 -6.92
CA THR A 56 10.99 5.78 -6.67
C THR A 56 10.06 5.01 -7.59
N PHE A 57 8.95 4.54 -7.07
CA PHE A 57 7.92 3.90 -7.87
C PHE A 57 6.54 4.39 -7.46
N MET A 58 5.56 4.16 -8.35
CA MET A 58 4.18 4.56 -8.13
C MET A 58 3.32 3.32 -7.85
N GLN A 59 2.32 3.48 -7.00
CA GLN A 59 1.25 2.50 -6.82
C GLN A 59 -0.07 3.13 -7.23
N ILE A 60 -0.84 2.41 -8.04
CA ILE A 60 -2.27 2.62 -8.27
C ILE A 60 -3.02 1.34 -7.92
N SER A 61 -4.30 1.44 -7.65
CA SER A 61 -5.12 0.30 -7.23
C SER A 61 -6.58 0.48 -7.57
N ASP A 62 -7.29 -0.63 -7.67
CA ASP A 62 -8.76 -0.67 -7.67
C ASP A 62 -9.36 0.27 -8.72
N SER A 63 -8.94 0.08 -9.98
CA SER A 63 -9.39 0.92 -11.09
C SER A 63 -10.81 0.60 -11.55
N HIS A 64 -11.28 -0.63 -11.31
CA HIS A 64 -12.62 -1.11 -11.59
C HIS A 64 -13.19 -0.64 -12.92
N ILE A 65 -12.41 -0.72 -14.00
CA ILE A 65 -12.88 -0.33 -15.32
C ILE A 65 -14.11 -1.18 -15.69
N GLY A 66 -15.20 -0.49 -16.02
CA GLY A 66 -16.51 -1.08 -16.25
C GLY A 66 -17.52 -0.83 -15.13
N PHE A 67 -17.09 -0.31 -13.97
CA PHE A 67 -18.01 0.24 -12.97
C PHE A 67 -18.55 1.60 -13.47
N ALA A 68 -19.88 1.76 -13.46
CA ALA A 68 -20.58 2.96 -13.91
C ALA A 68 -21.84 3.22 -13.08
N HIS A 69 -21.66 3.38 -11.77
CA HIS A 69 -22.70 3.66 -10.80
C HIS A 69 -22.26 4.74 -9.80
N PRO A 70 -23.16 5.36 -9.03
CA PRO A 70 -22.75 6.24 -7.95
C PRO A 70 -21.76 5.53 -7.00
N PRO A 71 -20.68 6.20 -6.59
CA PRO A 71 -20.41 7.64 -6.76
C PRO A 71 -19.65 7.99 -8.04
N ASN A 72 -19.23 7.01 -8.88
CA ASN A 72 -18.43 7.28 -10.07
C ASN A 72 -19.05 6.67 -11.33
N MET A 73 -19.55 7.53 -12.19
CA MET A 73 -20.14 7.16 -13.49
C MET A 73 -19.07 7.05 -14.60
N ASP A 74 -17.81 7.45 -14.33
CA ASP A 74 -16.73 7.49 -15.33
C ASP A 74 -15.40 7.03 -14.69
N THR A 75 -15.28 5.71 -14.44
CA THR A 75 -14.01 5.14 -13.96
C THR A 75 -12.86 5.24 -14.97
N PRO A 76 -13.08 5.18 -16.31
CA PRO A 76 -12.01 5.51 -17.24
C PRO A 76 -11.49 6.95 -17.12
N GLY A 77 -12.36 7.92 -16.83
CA GLY A 77 -11.98 9.33 -16.61
C GLY A 77 -11.11 9.49 -15.38
N THR A 78 -11.52 8.92 -14.24
CA THR A 78 -10.72 9.01 -13.00
C THR A 78 -9.42 8.23 -13.10
N LEU A 79 -9.36 7.10 -13.82
CA LEU A 79 -8.10 6.42 -14.09
C LEU A 79 -7.17 7.28 -14.97
N ARG A 80 -7.67 7.99 -16.00
CA ARG A 80 -6.84 8.95 -16.78
C ARG A 80 -6.27 10.04 -15.89
N GLU A 81 -7.05 10.58 -14.94
CA GLU A 81 -6.58 11.58 -13.98
C GLU A 81 -5.48 11.00 -13.07
N ALA A 82 -5.63 9.75 -12.61
CA ALA A 82 -4.61 9.05 -11.84
C ALA A 82 -3.31 8.88 -12.64
N ILE A 83 -3.40 8.45 -13.91
CA ILE A 83 -2.23 8.31 -14.78
C ILE A 83 -1.59 9.67 -15.09
N ALA A 84 -2.38 10.73 -15.23
CA ALA A 84 -1.83 12.10 -15.36
C ALA A 84 -1.08 12.52 -14.08
N ALA A 85 -1.59 12.19 -12.89
CA ALA A 85 -0.90 12.44 -11.62
C ALA A 85 0.43 11.66 -11.51
N VAL A 86 0.44 10.39 -11.93
CA VAL A 86 1.66 9.58 -12.04
C VAL A 86 2.66 10.23 -13.03
N SER A 87 2.18 10.68 -14.20
CA SER A 87 3.01 11.26 -15.24
C SER A 87 3.67 12.57 -14.81
N ARG A 88 3.05 13.35 -13.95
CA ARG A 88 3.67 14.56 -13.36
C ARG A 88 4.91 14.24 -12.52
N ARG A 89 5.03 13.00 -12.02
CA ARG A 89 6.18 12.50 -11.25
C ARG A 89 7.18 11.68 -12.10
N LYS A 90 7.01 11.64 -13.42
CA LYS A 90 7.79 10.85 -14.40
C LYS A 90 9.27 11.18 -14.35
N GLY A 91 9.90 12.01 -13.90
CA GLY A 91 11.37 12.20 -13.82
C GLY A 91 11.99 11.50 -12.62
N THR A 92 11.17 10.94 -11.72
CA THR A 92 11.61 10.33 -10.46
C THR A 92 11.20 8.86 -10.33
N ALA A 93 10.07 8.46 -10.92
CA ALA A 93 9.56 7.09 -10.83
C ALA A 93 10.19 6.18 -11.91
N SER A 94 10.67 5.01 -11.52
CA SER A 94 11.30 4.01 -12.40
C SER A 94 10.35 2.90 -12.84
N LEU A 95 9.28 2.65 -12.06
CA LEU A 95 8.26 1.65 -12.35
C LEU A 95 6.93 2.04 -11.71
N MET A 96 5.88 1.30 -12.04
CA MET A 96 4.58 1.40 -11.39
C MET A 96 4.10 0.00 -10.99
N ILE A 97 3.34 -0.11 -9.90
CA ILE A 97 2.61 -1.32 -9.53
C ILE A 97 1.12 -1.03 -9.52
N HIS A 98 0.32 -2.01 -9.96
CA HIS A 98 -1.13 -2.01 -9.83
C HIS A 98 -1.53 -3.15 -8.89
N THR A 99 -2.12 -2.81 -7.76
CA THR A 99 -2.44 -3.77 -6.70
C THR A 99 -3.82 -4.40 -6.82
N GLY A 100 -4.26 -4.65 -8.07
CA GLY A 100 -5.45 -5.46 -8.37
C GLY A 100 -6.72 -4.67 -8.59
N ASP A 101 -7.78 -5.38 -8.97
CA ASP A 101 -9.08 -4.84 -9.40
C ASP A 101 -8.94 -3.81 -10.54
N VAL A 102 -8.23 -4.25 -11.57
CA VAL A 102 -8.06 -3.49 -12.83
C VAL A 102 -9.40 -3.34 -13.54
N SER A 103 -10.15 -4.43 -13.63
CA SER A 103 -11.49 -4.52 -14.22
C SER A 103 -12.56 -4.66 -13.13
N HIS A 104 -13.81 -4.42 -13.50
CA HIS A 104 -14.94 -4.65 -12.57
C HIS A 104 -15.61 -6.02 -12.75
N LEU A 105 -15.60 -6.57 -13.94
CA LEU A 105 -16.30 -7.83 -14.27
C LEU A 105 -15.45 -8.81 -15.09
N SER A 106 -14.13 -8.70 -15.06
CA SER A 106 -13.17 -9.55 -15.83
C SER A 106 -13.42 -9.60 -17.34
N ARG A 107 -14.08 -8.60 -17.92
CA ARG A 107 -14.40 -8.60 -19.35
C ARG A 107 -13.18 -8.13 -20.17
N PRO A 108 -12.91 -8.75 -21.35
CA PRO A 108 -11.76 -8.38 -22.18
C PRO A 108 -11.69 -6.90 -22.51
N GLU A 109 -12.82 -6.28 -22.87
CA GLU A 109 -12.90 -4.85 -23.22
C GLU A 109 -12.59 -3.92 -22.03
N GLN A 110 -12.83 -4.38 -20.80
CA GLN A 110 -12.47 -3.63 -19.59
C GLN A 110 -10.95 -3.61 -19.40
N PHE A 111 -10.31 -4.77 -19.57
CA PHE A 111 -8.86 -4.87 -19.55
C PHE A 111 -8.19 -4.08 -20.67
N ASP A 112 -8.74 -4.14 -21.91
CA ASP A 112 -8.21 -3.39 -23.05
C ASP A 112 -8.25 -1.88 -22.78
N THR A 113 -9.38 -1.39 -22.23
CA THR A 113 -9.53 0.03 -21.84
C THR A 113 -8.54 0.41 -20.73
N ALA A 114 -8.41 -0.42 -19.69
CA ALA A 114 -7.48 -0.19 -18.59
C ALA A 114 -6.03 -0.13 -19.11
N GLU A 115 -5.63 -1.13 -19.88
CA GLU A 115 -4.28 -1.21 -20.45
C GLU A 115 -3.95 0.00 -21.32
N GLN A 116 -4.86 0.42 -22.18
CA GLN A 116 -4.68 1.60 -23.01
C GLN A 116 -4.42 2.86 -22.18
N ILE A 117 -5.19 3.06 -21.10
CA ILE A 117 -5.03 4.24 -20.24
C ILE A 117 -3.72 4.14 -19.44
N ILE A 118 -3.43 2.99 -18.82
CA ILE A 118 -2.26 2.77 -17.96
C ILE A 118 -0.95 2.93 -18.75
N ARG A 119 -0.90 2.49 -20.01
CA ARG A 119 0.25 2.73 -20.90
C ARG A 119 0.62 4.20 -21.04
N GLY A 120 -0.32 5.11 -20.83
CA GLY A 120 -0.09 6.56 -20.82
C GLY A 120 0.93 7.02 -19.76
N ALA A 121 1.13 6.27 -18.68
CA ALA A 121 2.17 6.55 -17.68
C ALA A 121 3.60 6.39 -18.26
N ARG A 122 3.77 5.55 -19.29
CA ARG A 122 5.08 5.21 -19.89
C ARG A 122 6.09 4.71 -18.86
N LEU A 123 5.61 3.95 -17.89
CA LEU A 123 6.38 3.25 -16.87
C LEU A 123 6.21 1.75 -17.08
N ASP A 124 7.26 0.98 -16.78
CA ASP A 124 7.11 -0.46 -16.65
C ASP A 124 6.16 -0.72 -15.48
N THR A 125 5.09 -1.50 -15.75
CA THR A 125 4.00 -1.68 -14.80
C THR A 125 3.85 -3.15 -14.45
N HIS A 126 3.90 -3.43 -13.16
CA HIS A 126 3.75 -4.75 -12.58
C HIS A 126 2.38 -4.88 -11.93
N TYR A 127 1.72 -6.04 -12.08
CA TYR A 127 0.34 -6.23 -11.67
C TYR A 127 0.21 -7.46 -10.77
N VAL A 128 -0.72 -7.39 -9.84
CA VAL A 128 -1.33 -8.57 -9.20
C VAL A 128 -2.84 -8.50 -9.43
N PRO A 129 -3.55 -9.64 -9.53
CA PRO A 129 -5.00 -9.61 -9.72
C PRO A 129 -5.73 -9.22 -8.44
N GLY A 130 -6.88 -8.56 -8.58
CA GLY A 130 -7.92 -8.51 -7.57
C GLY A 130 -9.02 -9.55 -7.85
N GLU A 131 -9.96 -9.72 -6.93
CA GLU A 131 -11.05 -10.68 -7.08
C GLU A 131 -11.96 -10.36 -8.28
N HIS A 132 -12.10 -9.08 -8.61
CA HIS A 132 -12.85 -8.64 -9.78
C HIS A 132 -12.15 -8.95 -11.12
N ASP A 133 -10.85 -9.28 -11.10
CA ASP A 133 -10.09 -9.61 -12.30
C ASP A 133 -10.12 -11.10 -12.65
N VAL A 134 -10.63 -11.95 -11.73
CA VAL A 134 -10.61 -13.41 -11.86
C VAL A 134 -12.00 -14.03 -11.91
N LEU A 135 -13.05 -13.23 -12.05
CA LEU A 135 -14.44 -13.68 -12.10
C LEU A 135 -14.74 -14.58 -13.30
N VAL A 136 -14.04 -14.38 -14.40
CA VAL A 136 -14.26 -15.11 -15.66
C VAL A 136 -13.04 -15.98 -15.96
N ASP A 137 -13.29 -17.25 -16.25
CA ASP A 137 -12.29 -18.21 -16.73
C ASP A 137 -11.03 -18.28 -15.85
N ASN A 138 -11.22 -18.25 -14.52
CA ASN A 138 -10.15 -18.26 -13.50
C ASN A 138 -9.06 -17.21 -13.77
N GLY A 139 -9.45 -16.01 -14.21
CA GLY A 139 -8.54 -14.90 -14.45
C GLY A 139 -7.70 -15.01 -15.73
N LYS A 140 -7.96 -16.00 -16.58
CA LYS A 140 -7.19 -16.19 -17.82
C LYS A 140 -7.07 -14.93 -18.69
N PRO A 141 -8.12 -14.09 -18.86
CA PRO A 141 -8.01 -12.82 -19.58
C PRO A 141 -7.05 -11.82 -18.91
N PHE A 142 -7.00 -11.79 -17.58
CA PHE A 142 -6.05 -10.96 -16.82
C PHE A 142 -4.61 -11.47 -16.98
N PHE A 143 -4.38 -12.77 -16.72
CA PHE A 143 -3.03 -13.33 -16.76
C PHE A 143 -2.41 -13.24 -18.15
N ALA A 144 -3.19 -13.42 -19.21
CA ALA A 144 -2.71 -13.29 -20.58
C ALA A 144 -2.15 -11.89 -20.90
N ARG A 145 -2.68 -10.84 -20.25
CA ARG A 145 -2.28 -9.44 -20.49
C ARG A 145 -1.21 -8.95 -19.53
N PHE A 146 -1.36 -9.25 -18.25
CA PHE A 146 -0.65 -8.56 -17.19
C PHE A 146 0.38 -9.41 -16.42
N ALA A 147 0.30 -10.74 -16.51
CA ALA A 147 1.15 -11.63 -15.72
C ALA A 147 2.44 -12.04 -16.45
N LYS A 148 3.08 -11.14 -17.16
CA LYS A 148 4.34 -11.41 -17.86
C LYS A 148 5.42 -11.85 -16.85
N GLY A 149 5.96 -13.07 -17.06
CA GLY A 149 6.99 -13.64 -16.18
C GLY A 149 6.48 -14.26 -14.88
N ALA A 150 5.17 -14.24 -14.62
CA ALA A 150 4.62 -14.88 -13.44
C ALA A 150 4.63 -16.41 -13.53
N LYS A 151 4.62 -17.09 -12.38
CA LYS A 151 4.35 -18.53 -12.28
C LYS A 151 2.91 -18.82 -12.74
N ALA A 152 2.59 -20.09 -12.96
CA ALA A 152 1.25 -20.50 -13.38
C ALA A 152 0.12 -20.02 -12.46
N GLY A 153 0.40 -19.81 -11.18
CA GLY A 153 -0.53 -19.24 -10.19
C GLY A 153 -0.56 -17.71 -10.13
N GLY A 154 0.20 -17.01 -10.97
CA GLY A 154 0.15 -15.55 -11.06
C GLY A 154 1.02 -14.78 -10.08
N TRP A 155 1.88 -15.45 -9.31
CA TRP A 155 2.86 -14.80 -8.42
C TRP A 155 4.26 -14.78 -9.04
N TYR A 156 5.09 -13.81 -8.61
CA TYR A 156 6.43 -13.60 -9.15
C TYR A 156 7.28 -12.70 -8.27
N SER A 157 8.57 -12.63 -8.55
CA SER A 157 9.49 -11.67 -7.95
C SER A 157 10.44 -11.09 -8.98
N PHE A 158 10.99 -9.92 -8.68
CA PHE A 158 12.03 -9.26 -9.47
C PHE A 158 12.86 -8.32 -8.61
N ASP A 159 14.05 -7.97 -9.08
CA ASP A 159 14.93 -7.02 -8.41
C ASP A 159 15.01 -5.73 -9.22
N GLN A 160 14.86 -4.58 -8.54
CA GLN A 160 15.00 -3.26 -9.13
C GLN A 160 15.79 -2.34 -8.20
N GLN A 161 16.91 -1.81 -8.67
CA GLN A 161 17.76 -0.85 -7.94
C GLN A 161 18.08 -1.29 -6.49
N GLY A 162 18.34 -2.58 -6.28
CA GLY A 162 18.71 -3.17 -5.00
C GLY A 162 17.54 -3.41 -4.04
N VAL A 163 16.30 -3.24 -4.47
CA VAL A 163 15.09 -3.64 -3.77
C VAL A 163 14.54 -4.91 -4.41
N HIS A 164 14.12 -5.87 -3.60
CA HIS A 164 13.46 -7.08 -4.05
C HIS A 164 11.95 -6.91 -3.97
N PHE A 165 11.28 -7.07 -5.11
CA PHE A 165 9.84 -6.95 -5.26
C PHE A 165 9.20 -8.32 -5.39
N ILE A 166 8.08 -8.54 -4.70
CA ILE A 166 7.34 -9.79 -4.66
C ILE A 166 5.86 -9.51 -4.89
N GLY A 167 5.33 -9.93 -6.03
CA GLY A 167 3.90 -9.89 -6.33
C GLY A 167 3.24 -11.21 -5.91
N LEU A 168 2.29 -11.14 -4.97
CA LEU A 168 1.55 -12.30 -4.49
C LEU A 168 0.10 -12.28 -5.00
N ASN A 169 -0.42 -13.46 -5.29
CA ASN A 169 -1.81 -13.65 -5.68
C ASN A 169 -2.59 -14.30 -4.53
N ASN A 170 -3.52 -13.58 -3.94
CA ASN A 170 -4.32 -14.05 -2.81
C ASN A 170 -5.83 -14.02 -3.07
N VAL A 171 -6.25 -13.97 -4.36
CA VAL A 171 -7.67 -13.85 -4.74
C VAL A 171 -8.24 -15.07 -5.47
N MET A 172 -7.40 -16.03 -5.89
CA MET A 172 -7.87 -17.19 -6.65
C MET A 172 -8.74 -18.17 -5.83
N ASN A 173 -8.52 -18.25 -4.54
CA ASN A 173 -9.16 -19.21 -3.65
C ASN A 173 -9.63 -18.55 -2.36
N LEU A 174 -10.48 -17.51 -2.49
CA LEU A 174 -11.00 -16.78 -1.34
C LEU A 174 -11.64 -17.72 -0.32
N LYS A 175 -11.42 -17.45 0.96
CA LYS A 175 -12.01 -18.18 2.07
C LYS A 175 -13.36 -17.61 2.46
N ALA A 176 -14.00 -18.23 3.42
CA ALA A 176 -15.29 -17.78 3.97
C ALA A 176 -15.20 -16.29 4.36
N GLY A 177 -16.24 -15.53 4.01
CA GLY A 177 -16.29 -14.09 4.23
C GLY A 177 -15.48 -13.25 3.23
N GLY A 178 -14.85 -13.86 2.21
CA GLY A 178 -14.06 -13.13 1.21
C GLY A 178 -12.58 -12.93 1.58
N LEU A 179 -12.11 -13.59 2.64
CA LEU A 179 -10.69 -13.51 3.02
C LEU A 179 -9.78 -14.03 1.91
N GLY A 180 -8.71 -13.32 1.64
CA GLY A 180 -7.64 -13.73 0.73
C GLY A 180 -6.97 -15.03 1.20
N PHE A 181 -6.37 -15.77 0.27
CA PHE A 181 -5.66 -17.00 0.56
C PHE A 181 -4.51 -17.23 -0.43
N LEU A 182 -3.30 -17.42 0.09
CA LEU A 182 -2.10 -17.67 -0.71
C LEU A 182 -1.97 -19.14 -1.12
N GLY A 183 -2.19 -20.06 -0.18
CA GLY A 183 -2.02 -21.49 -0.37
C GLY A 183 -0.58 -21.97 -0.21
N ASN A 184 -0.43 -23.28 -0.02
CA ASN A 184 0.86 -23.88 0.32
C ASN A 184 1.90 -23.71 -0.80
N GLU A 185 1.53 -23.93 -2.05
CA GLU A 185 2.45 -23.83 -3.20
C GLU A 185 3.11 -22.44 -3.30
N GLN A 186 2.30 -21.38 -3.16
CA GLN A 186 2.82 -20.02 -3.19
C GLN A 186 3.66 -19.69 -1.95
N LEU A 187 3.28 -20.20 -0.78
CA LEU A 187 4.03 -19.98 0.46
C LEU A 187 5.39 -20.71 0.43
N GLU A 188 5.46 -21.92 -0.08
CA GLU A 188 6.71 -22.67 -0.27
C GLU A 188 7.62 -21.96 -1.29
N TRP A 189 7.03 -21.47 -2.38
CA TRP A 189 7.77 -20.67 -3.35
C TRP A 189 8.32 -19.37 -2.71
N LEU A 190 7.50 -18.67 -1.93
CA LEU A 190 7.90 -17.43 -1.25
C LEU A 190 9.06 -17.67 -0.27
N GLU A 191 8.97 -18.75 0.51
CA GLU A 191 10.05 -19.14 1.42
C GLU A 191 11.37 -19.40 0.65
N GLY A 192 11.30 -20.16 -0.43
CA GLY A 192 12.46 -20.47 -1.28
C GLY A 192 13.05 -19.22 -1.94
N ASP A 193 12.21 -18.31 -2.45
CA ASP A 193 12.64 -17.05 -3.06
C ASP A 193 13.37 -16.15 -2.06
N LEU A 194 12.88 -16.10 -0.83
CA LEU A 194 13.48 -15.30 0.23
C LEU A 194 14.77 -15.92 0.78
N GLN A 195 14.93 -17.25 0.80
CA GLN A 195 16.11 -17.92 1.41
C GLN A 195 17.44 -17.39 0.90
N ALA A 196 17.55 -17.11 -0.40
CA ALA A 196 18.77 -16.61 -1.03
C ALA A 196 19.04 -15.12 -0.78
N ARG A 197 18.14 -14.40 -0.11
CA ARG A 197 18.23 -12.94 0.06
C ARG A 197 18.95 -12.57 1.36
N SER A 198 19.78 -11.53 1.29
CA SER A 198 20.38 -10.94 2.50
C SER A 198 19.33 -10.30 3.38
N ALA A 199 19.44 -10.45 4.70
CA ALA A 199 18.56 -9.78 5.67
C ALA A 199 18.61 -8.24 5.58
N SER A 200 19.66 -7.67 5.01
CA SER A 200 19.80 -6.23 4.77
C SER A 200 19.15 -5.76 3.44
N GLN A 201 18.72 -6.68 2.56
CA GLN A 201 18.04 -6.30 1.33
C GLN A 201 16.63 -5.82 1.63
N PRO A 202 16.25 -4.60 1.19
CA PRO A 202 14.87 -4.14 1.32
C PRO A 202 13.93 -5.00 0.48
N ILE A 203 12.79 -5.35 1.05
CA ILE A 203 11.75 -6.16 0.43
C ILE A 203 10.48 -5.32 0.25
N VAL A 204 9.90 -5.35 -0.94
CA VAL A 204 8.56 -4.84 -1.22
C VAL A 204 7.67 -6.01 -1.60
N VAL A 205 6.64 -6.25 -0.81
CA VAL A 205 5.59 -7.25 -1.12
C VAL A 205 4.34 -6.49 -1.54
N PHE A 206 3.72 -6.91 -2.62
CA PHE A 206 2.43 -6.36 -3.03
C PHE A 206 1.45 -7.48 -3.38
N ALA A 207 0.23 -7.34 -2.88
CA ALA A 207 -0.89 -8.24 -3.10
C ALA A 207 -2.19 -7.42 -3.11
N HIS A 208 -3.29 -7.95 -3.59
CA HIS A 208 -4.55 -7.21 -3.60
C HIS A 208 -5.14 -7.11 -2.20
N VAL A 209 -5.59 -8.21 -1.64
CA VAL A 209 -6.16 -8.25 -0.28
C VAL A 209 -5.04 -8.02 0.75
N PRO A 210 -5.25 -7.21 1.81
CA PRO A 210 -4.25 -7.00 2.85
C PRO A 210 -3.72 -8.31 3.45
N LEU A 211 -2.38 -8.44 3.57
CA LEU A 211 -1.78 -9.63 4.17
C LEU A 211 -2.02 -9.76 5.69
N TRP A 212 -2.38 -8.66 6.34
CA TRP A 212 -2.83 -8.67 7.74
C TRP A 212 -4.34 -8.51 7.80
N THR A 213 -4.97 -8.96 8.87
CA THR A 213 -6.41 -8.78 9.06
C THR A 213 -6.71 -7.35 9.48
N VAL A 214 -7.36 -6.59 8.60
CA VAL A 214 -7.89 -5.25 8.87
C VAL A 214 -9.30 -5.37 9.47
N TYR A 215 -10.18 -6.13 8.80
CA TYR A 215 -11.54 -6.39 9.24
C TYR A 215 -12.07 -7.69 8.62
N ALA A 216 -12.03 -8.78 9.38
CA ALA A 216 -12.32 -10.12 8.87
C ALA A 216 -13.77 -10.29 8.39
N GLU A 217 -14.72 -9.59 9.03
CA GLU A 217 -16.15 -9.68 8.69
C GLU A 217 -16.46 -9.20 7.27
N TRP A 218 -15.58 -8.36 6.69
CA TRP A 218 -15.69 -7.88 5.31
C TRP A 218 -14.67 -8.49 4.35
N GLY A 219 -14.00 -9.56 4.75
CA GLY A 219 -12.95 -10.18 3.93
C GLY A 219 -11.66 -9.35 3.83
N TRP A 220 -11.49 -8.35 4.68
CA TRP A 220 -10.33 -7.46 4.64
C TRP A 220 -9.14 -8.04 5.40
N GLY A 221 -8.55 -9.06 4.85
CA GLY A 221 -7.39 -9.76 5.36
C GLY A 221 -7.13 -11.06 4.60
N THR A 222 -5.96 -11.64 4.80
CA THR A 222 -5.53 -12.90 4.18
C THR A 222 -5.44 -13.98 5.27
N ASP A 223 -6.17 -15.07 5.08
CA ASP A 223 -6.35 -16.14 6.08
C ASP A 223 -5.02 -16.76 6.52
N ASP A 224 -4.15 -17.08 5.56
CA ASP A 224 -2.82 -17.61 5.79
C ASP A 224 -1.69 -16.56 5.71
N GLY A 225 -2.04 -15.29 5.70
CA GLY A 225 -1.10 -14.16 5.58
C GLY A 225 -0.02 -14.13 6.67
N ALA A 226 -0.36 -14.58 7.88
CA ALA A 226 0.60 -14.68 8.99
C ALA A 226 1.80 -15.59 8.68
N ARG A 227 1.62 -16.64 7.85
CA ARG A 227 2.71 -17.53 7.41
C ARG A 227 3.67 -16.78 6.48
N ALA A 228 3.14 -16.04 5.49
CA ALA A 228 3.96 -15.21 4.60
C ALA A 228 4.74 -14.15 5.40
N LEU A 229 4.08 -13.49 6.34
CA LEU A 229 4.71 -12.47 7.19
C LEU A 229 5.80 -13.05 8.10
N ALA A 230 5.69 -14.31 8.51
CA ALA A 230 6.72 -14.98 9.30
C ALA A 230 8.05 -15.09 8.55
N TYR A 231 8.03 -15.39 7.23
CA TYR A 231 9.22 -15.44 6.40
C TYR A 231 9.92 -14.08 6.24
N LEU A 232 9.15 -12.99 6.35
CA LEU A 232 9.64 -11.62 6.18
C LEU A 232 10.28 -11.03 7.45
N LYS A 233 10.05 -11.61 8.63
CA LYS A 233 10.53 -11.06 9.91
C LYS A 233 12.04 -10.87 10.02
N ARG A 234 12.83 -11.64 9.28
CA ARG A 234 14.31 -11.57 9.33
C ARG A 234 14.90 -10.37 8.58
N PHE A 235 14.11 -9.69 7.75
CA PHE A 235 14.59 -8.57 6.94
C PHE A 235 14.48 -7.25 7.71
N GLY A 236 15.51 -6.40 7.57
CA GLY A 236 15.58 -5.12 8.27
C GLY A 236 14.66 -4.02 7.69
N SER A 237 14.10 -4.23 6.51
CA SER A 237 13.17 -3.29 5.87
C SER A 237 12.21 -4.05 4.96
N VAL A 238 10.95 -4.10 5.34
CA VAL A 238 9.87 -4.72 4.55
C VAL A 238 8.73 -3.72 4.39
N THR A 239 8.24 -3.56 3.18
CA THR A 239 7.04 -2.76 2.88
C THR A 239 6.01 -3.65 2.21
N VAL A 240 4.81 -3.71 2.77
CA VAL A 240 3.67 -4.48 2.24
C VAL A 240 2.65 -3.50 1.72
N LEU A 241 2.32 -3.59 0.42
CA LEU A 241 1.41 -2.70 -0.29
C LEU A 241 0.18 -3.47 -0.77
N ASN A 242 -1.00 -2.95 -0.49
CA ASN A 242 -2.26 -3.60 -0.82
C ASN A 242 -3.28 -2.61 -1.42
N GLY A 243 -4.31 -3.14 -2.05
CA GLY A 243 -5.53 -2.46 -2.48
C GLY A 243 -6.74 -2.92 -1.69
N HIS A 244 -7.82 -3.27 -2.40
CA HIS A 244 -9.04 -3.94 -1.94
C HIS A 244 -9.97 -3.08 -1.07
N ILE A 245 -9.43 -2.35 -0.11
CA ILE A 245 -10.23 -1.62 0.88
C ILE A 245 -10.50 -0.16 0.51
N HIS A 246 -9.94 0.31 -0.61
CA HIS A 246 -10.14 1.64 -1.22
C HIS A 246 -9.87 2.83 -0.29
N GLN A 247 -9.10 2.63 0.77
CA GLN A 247 -8.74 3.66 1.73
C GLN A 247 -7.34 3.42 2.28
N ILE A 248 -6.73 4.46 2.85
CA ILE A 248 -5.41 4.34 3.45
C ILE A 248 -5.55 3.76 4.85
N MET A 249 -4.96 2.59 5.04
CA MET A 249 -4.72 1.99 6.34
C MET A 249 -3.23 1.74 6.48
N GLN A 250 -2.68 2.09 7.62
CA GLN A 250 -1.25 1.93 7.89
C GLN A 250 -1.03 1.20 9.20
N LYS A 251 -0.06 0.29 9.19
CA LYS A 251 0.40 -0.43 10.38
C LYS A 251 1.91 -0.60 10.29
N VAL A 252 2.60 -0.56 11.40
CA VAL A 252 4.00 -0.96 11.51
C VAL A 252 4.12 -2.04 12.57
N GLU A 253 4.77 -3.15 12.22
CA GLU A 253 5.04 -4.27 13.11
C GLU A 253 6.50 -4.70 12.96
N GLY A 254 7.33 -4.37 13.94
CA GLY A 254 8.79 -4.58 13.85
C GLY A 254 9.39 -3.79 12.67
N HIS A 255 9.94 -4.52 11.73
CA HIS A 255 10.54 -3.96 10.50
C HIS A 255 9.61 -4.00 9.28
N VAL A 256 8.35 -4.37 9.47
CA VAL A 256 7.35 -4.48 8.42
C VAL A 256 6.40 -3.27 8.50
N ALA A 257 6.37 -2.47 7.45
CA ALA A 257 5.42 -1.39 7.24
C ALA A 257 4.32 -1.86 6.27
N PHE A 258 3.07 -1.72 6.67
CA PHE A 258 1.89 -2.05 5.87
C PHE A 258 1.20 -0.78 5.42
N HIS A 259 0.77 -0.76 4.18
CA HIS A 259 0.05 0.37 3.59
C HIS A 259 -0.97 -0.12 2.57
N THR A 260 -2.21 0.37 2.65
CA THR A 260 -3.23 0.15 1.63
C THR A 260 -3.44 1.42 0.81
N ALA A 261 -3.70 1.27 -0.48
CA ALA A 261 -3.89 2.39 -1.40
C ALA A 261 -5.35 2.89 -1.40
N ARG A 262 -5.53 4.15 -1.79
CA ARG A 262 -6.81 4.63 -2.28
C ARG A 262 -7.12 3.99 -3.63
N SER A 263 -8.40 3.76 -3.89
CA SER A 263 -8.87 3.39 -5.23
C SER A 263 -8.73 4.55 -6.21
N THR A 264 -8.63 4.26 -7.49
CA THR A 264 -8.82 5.25 -8.55
C THR A 264 -10.27 5.31 -9.05
N ALA A 265 -11.15 4.43 -8.56
CA ALA A 265 -12.54 4.32 -8.98
C ALA A 265 -13.55 4.90 -7.97
N PHE A 266 -13.58 4.39 -6.75
CA PHE A 266 -14.54 4.82 -5.73
C PHE A 266 -14.03 4.51 -4.31
N PRO A 267 -14.48 5.28 -3.28
CA PRO A 267 -14.16 5.01 -1.88
C PRO A 267 -15.07 3.93 -1.30
N GLN A 268 -14.59 3.21 -0.28
CA GLN A 268 -15.37 2.32 0.58
C GLN A 268 -15.53 2.90 1.98
N PRO A 269 -16.56 2.49 2.76
CA PRO A 269 -16.76 2.96 4.13
C PRO A 269 -15.66 2.45 5.08
N ALA A 270 -15.47 3.15 6.19
CA ALA A 270 -14.58 2.67 7.24
C ALA A 270 -15.11 1.34 7.84
N PRO A 271 -14.23 0.48 8.36
CA PRO A 271 -14.61 -0.81 8.92
C PRO A 271 -15.76 -0.68 9.93
N GLY A 272 -16.81 -1.50 9.75
CA GLY A 272 -17.96 -1.54 10.67
C GLY A 272 -18.90 -0.33 10.64
N THR A 273 -18.68 0.66 9.76
CA THR A 273 -19.56 1.85 9.67
C THR A 273 -20.70 1.71 8.65
N ALA A 274 -20.76 0.58 7.96
CA ALA A 274 -21.82 0.21 7.02
C ALA A 274 -22.17 -1.27 7.18
N PRO A 275 -23.30 -1.74 6.64
CA PRO A 275 -23.70 -3.15 6.70
C PRO A 275 -22.75 -4.10 5.94
N SER A 276 -22.06 -3.60 4.91
CA SER A 276 -21.14 -4.39 4.07
C SER A 276 -20.12 -3.48 3.40
N PRO A 277 -18.98 -4.02 2.91
CA PRO A 277 -18.06 -3.28 2.06
C PRO A 277 -18.75 -2.90 0.74
N GLY A 278 -18.17 -1.96 0.02
CA GLY A 278 -18.63 -1.52 -1.30
C GLY A 278 -18.62 0.00 -1.45
N PRO A 279 -19.07 0.50 -2.60
CA PRO A 279 -18.99 1.93 -2.91
C PRO A 279 -19.81 2.80 -1.94
N ILE A 280 -19.22 3.87 -1.42
CA ILE A 280 -19.97 4.93 -0.73
C ILE A 280 -20.80 5.66 -1.80
N LYS A 281 -22.10 5.36 -1.89
CA LYS A 281 -22.98 5.88 -2.95
C LYS A 281 -23.21 7.39 -2.86
N ASN A 282 -23.27 7.94 -1.63
CA ASN A 282 -23.62 9.33 -1.36
C ASN A 282 -22.36 10.18 -1.09
N VAL A 283 -21.48 10.28 -2.07
CA VAL A 283 -20.37 11.22 -2.02
C VAL A 283 -20.87 12.61 -2.45
N PRO A 284 -20.63 13.67 -1.67
CA PRO A 284 -21.07 15.00 -2.05
C PRO A 284 -20.49 15.44 -3.40
N PRO A 285 -21.25 16.23 -4.19
CA PRO A 285 -20.78 16.73 -5.47
C PRO A 285 -19.40 17.41 -5.36
N GLY A 286 -18.48 17.07 -6.29
CA GLY A 286 -17.12 17.61 -6.33
C GLY A 286 -16.13 16.96 -5.35
N GLN A 287 -16.56 16.12 -4.39
CA GLN A 287 -15.65 15.53 -3.41
C GLN A 287 -15.06 14.18 -3.82
N LEU A 288 -15.57 13.54 -4.86
CA LEU A 288 -15.08 12.21 -5.25
C LEU A 288 -13.55 12.19 -5.42
N ARG A 289 -12.98 13.17 -6.13
CA ARG A 289 -11.55 13.23 -6.43
C ARG A 289 -10.65 13.38 -5.20
N SER A 290 -11.14 13.96 -4.13
CA SER A 290 -10.41 14.05 -2.84
C SER A 290 -10.36 12.72 -2.09
N LEU A 291 -11.20 11.75 -2.47
CA LEU A 291 -11.27 10.40 -1.89
C LEU A 291 -10.49 9.38 -2.74
N LEU A 292 -10.19 9.69 -3.99
CA LEU A 292 -9.40 8.87 -4.91
C LEU A 292 -7.93 9.30 -4.88
N GLY A 293 -7.00 8.42 -5.29
CA GLY A 293 -5.61 8.82 -5.25
C GLY A 293 -4.61 7.83 -5.86
N VAL A 294 -3.35 8.25 -5.82
CA VAL A 294 -2.17 7.49 -6.20
C VAL A 294 -1.13 7.56 -5.08
N THR A 295 -0.29 6.55 -4.95
CA THR A 295 0.75 6.49 -3.93
C THR A 295 2.13 6.52 -4.58
N SER A 296 3.04 7.33 -4.06
CA SER A 296 4.45 7.36 -4.42
C SER A 296 5.26 6.70 -3.31
N VAL A 297 6.12 5.77 -3.66
CA VAL A 297 7.00 5.07 -2.72
C VAL A 297 8.44 5.32 -3.12
N ALA A 298 9.26 5.81 -2.19
CA ALA A 298 10.63 6.14 -2.45
C ALA A 298 11.59 5.47 -1.46
N ARG A 299 12.68 4.91 -1.99
CA ARG A 299 13.81 4.49 -1.17
C ARG A 299 14.83 5.62 -1.09
N VAL A 300 15.17 6.00 0.12
CA VAL A 300 16.27 6.92 0.39
C VAL A 300 17.46 6.06 0.85
N ARG A 301 18.58 6.08 0.13
CA ARG A 301 19.76 5.20 0.35
C ARG A 301 20.23 5.11 1.80
N THR A 302 20.10 6.17 2.54
CA THR A 302 20.60 6.28 3.92
C THR A 302 19.51 6.10 4.97
N ARG A 303 18.27 5.84 4.55
CA ARG A 303 17.12 5.71 5.46
C ARG A 303 16.30 4.46 5.14
N SER A 304 15.98 3.72 6.17
CA SER A 304 15.02 2.63 6.18
C SER A 304 13.97 2.97 7.23
N PRO A 305 12.68 2.81 6.99
CA PRO A 305 11.98 2.18 5.87
C PRO A 305 11.78 3.09 4.64
N LEU A 306 11.08 2.57 3.62
CA LEU A 306 10.67 3.32 2.44
C LEU A 306 9.71 4.46 2.81
N ALA A 307 9.87 5.62 2.17
CA ALA A 307 8.94 6.74 2.32
C ALA A 307 7.71 6.52 1.43
N ILE A 308 6.52 6.63 2.00
CA ILE A 308 5.24 6.47 1.30
C ILE A 308 4.49 7.80 1.34
N VAL A 309 4.08 8.30 0.18
CA VAL A 309 3.36 9.57 0.04
C VAL A 309 2.11 9.38 -0.81
N ASP A 310 0.96 9.61 -0.20
CA ASP A 310 -0.33 9.56 -0.88
C ASP A 310 -0.69 10.92 -1.46
N THR A 311 -1.25 10.92 -2.66
CA THR A 311 -1.72 12.11 -3.36
C THR A 311 -3.14 11.86 -3.85
N THR A 312 -4.07 12.76 -3.51
CA THR A 312 -5.43 12.68 -4.01
C THR A 312 -5.53 13.21 -5.45
N LEU A 313 -6.54 12.78 -6.20
CA LEU A 313 -6.77 13.28 -7.56
C LEU A 313 -7.28 14.74 -7.57
N GLY A 314 -7.82 15.20 -6.45
CA GLY A 314 -8.30 16.58 -6.27
C GLY A 314 -7.23 17.55 -5.75
N ALA A 315 -5.95 17.12 -5.66
CA ALA A 315 -4.84 17.95 -5.17
C ALA A 315 -4.15 18.72 -6.31
#